data_098b56156c96aeb7f1d919a3e7f9e721
#
_entry.id   098b56156c96aeb7f1d919a3e7f9e721
#
_cell.length_a   1.000
_cell.length_b   1.000
_cell.length_c   1.000
_cell.angle_alpha   90.00
_cell.angle_beta   90.00
_cell.angle_gamma   90.00
#
_symmetry.space_group_name_H-M   'P 1'
#
loop_
_entity.id
_entity.type
_entity.pdbx_description
1 polymer ?
#
loop_
_entity_poly.entity_id
_entity_poly.type
_entity_poly.pdbx_seq_one_letter_code
_entity_poly.pdbx_strand_id
1 'polypeptide(L)'
;MNNWKSSIHPGEILADELEEVDLTISQLAQKIHVSQETLYHILQKDANLTGDIALKLGRFFNTGAELWMNLQKAYELDVARENLGNRLEEIIPYQSISFL
;
A
#
# COMPACT_ATOMS: atom_id res chain seq x y z
N MET A 1 -2.12 -18.94 13.97
CA MET A 1 -2.70 -19.35 12.94
C MET A 1 -2.98 -18.34 11.84
N ASN A 2 -3.21 -17.19 12.09
CA ASN A 2 -3.58 -16.29 11.05
C ASN A 2 -2.53 -15.31 10.70
N ASN A 3 -1.31 -15.78 10.60
CA ASN A 3 -0.26 -14.89 10.22
C ASN A 3 -0.46 -14.33 8.83
N TRP A 4 -1.12 -15.12 8.00
CA TRP A 4 -1.38 -14.64 6.68
C TRP A 4 -2.27 -13.41 6.69
N LYS A 5 -2.82 -13.07 7.83
CA LYS A 5 -3.60 -11.87 7.94
C LYS A 5 -2.75 -10.65 8.25
N SER A 6 -1.48 -10.84 8.44
CA SER A 6 -0.61 -9.70 8.63
C SER A 6 -0.72 -8.77 7.44
N SER A 7 -0.77 -7.49 7.74
CA SER A 7 -0.88 -6.49 6.70
C SER A 7 0.39 -6.45 5.87
N ILE A 8 0.23 -6.40 4.56
CA ILE A 8 1.35 -6.31 3.66
C ILE A 8 1.43 -4.89 3.16
N HIS A 9 2.51 -4.21 3.50
CA HIS A 9 2.72 -2.84 3.08
C HIS A 9 3.24 -2.83 1.64
N PRO A 10 2.82 -1.83 0.83
CA PRO A 10 3.33 -1.73 -0.55
C PRO A 10 4.85 -1.71 -0.63
N GLY A 11 5.52 -1.23 0.41
CA GLY A 11 6.96 -1.22 0.44
C GLY A 11 7.58 -2.60 0.33
N GLU A 12 6.89 -3.61 0.85
CA GLU A 12 7.40 -4.98 0.74
C GLU A 12 7.35 -5.46 -0.71
N ILE A 13 6.28 -5.11 -1.41
CA ILE A 13 6.17 -5.48 -2.81
C ILE A 13 7.19 -4.69 -3.64
N LEU A 14 7.38 -3.42 -3.29
CA LEU A 14 8.37 -2.62 -4.00
C LEU A 14 9.78 -3.20 -3.81
N ALA A 15 10.10 -3.65 -2.61
CA ALA A 15 11.39 -4.27 -2.36
C ALA A 15 11.58 -5.50 -3.23
N ASP A 16 10.54 -6.32 -3.36
CA ASP A 16 10.62 -7.50 -4.19
C ASP A 16 10.83 -7.13 -5.66
N GLU A 17 10.13 -6.09 -6.12
CA GLU A 17 10.27 -5.67 -7.50
C GLU A 17 11.67 -5.15 -7.78
N LEU A 18 12.23 -4.39 -6.85
CA LEU A 18 13.59 -3.89 -7.03
C LEU A 18 14.59 -5.02 -7.12
N GLU A 19 14.41 -6.03 -6.30
CA GLU A 19 15.29 -7.19 -6.34
C GLU A 19 15.14 -7.93 -7.67
N GLU A 20 13.92 -8.06 -8.13
CA GLU A 20 13.64 -8.77 -9.37
C GLU A 20 14.32 -8.10 -10.56
N VAL A 21 14.28 -6.77 -10.63
CA VAL A 21 14.85 -6.04 -11.75
C VAL A 21 16.28 -5.58 -11.47
N ASP A 22 16.81 -5.90 -10.31
CA ASP A 22 18.19 -5.58 -9.94
C ASP A 22 18.46 -4.09 -9.98
N LEU A 23 17.59 -3.32 -9.34
CA LEU A 23 17.76 -1.88 -9.24
C LEU A 23 17.92 -1.48 -7.78
N THR A 24 18.75 -0.45 -7.57
CA THR A 24 18.86 0.14 -6.25
C THR A 24 17.79 1.21 -6.06
N ILE A 25 17.60 1.61 -4.80
CA ILE A 25 16.66 2.70 -4.50
C ILE A 25 17.09 3.96 -5.26
N SER A 26 18.38 4.23 -5.28
CA SER A 26 18.90 5.42 -5.93
C SER A 26 18.56 5.42 -7.42
N GLN A 27 18.73 4.27 -8.05
CA GLN A 27 18.45 4.17 -9.47
C GLN A 27 16.97 4.33 -9.77
N LEU A 28 16.12 3.71 -8.95
CA LEU A 28 14.69 3.86 -9.16
C LEU A 28 14.25 5.31 -8.94
N ALA A 29 14.74 5.92 -7.87
CA ALA A 29 14.39 7.30 -7.57
C ALA A 29 14.68 8.21 -8.75
N GLN A 30 15.81 7.99 -9.39
CA GLN A 30 16.20 8.78 -10.53
C GLN A 30 15.27 8.54 -11.72
N LYS A 31 14.92 7.29 -11.93
CA LYS A 31 14.12 6.93 -13.10
C LYS A 31 12.68 7.40 -13.00
N ILE A 32 12.13 7.47 -11.80
CA ILE A 32 10.73 7.87 -11.64
C ILE A 32 10.59 9.27 -11.06
N HIS A 33 11.70 9.97 -10.87
CA HIS A 33 11.66 11.37 -10.41
C HIS A 33 11.01 11.51 -9.05
N VAL A 34 11.40 10.66 -8.14
CA VAL A 34 10.96 10.70 -6.74
C VAL A 34 12.23 10.74 -5.89
N SER A 35 12.19 11.46 -4.77
CA SER A 35 13.38 11.54 -3.95
C SER A 35 13.71 10.17 -3.38
N GLN A 36 15.00 9.93 -3.21
CA GLN A 36 15.45 8.67 -2.66
C GLN A 36 14.94 8.50 -1.23
N GLU A 37 14.87 9.60 -0.49
CA GLU A 37 14.39 9.56 0.87
C GLU A 37 12.93 9.12 0.93
N THR A 38 12.10 9.64 0.03
CA THR A 38 10.70 9.24 0.00
C THR A 38 10.57 7.74 -0.24
N LEU A 39 11.31 7.23 -1.22
CA LEU A 39 11.25 5.79 -1.50
C LEU A 39 11.79 4.98 -0.33
N TYR A 40 12.83 5.48 0.33
CA TYR A 40 13.38 4.79 1.48
C TYR A 40 12.33 4.60 2.56
N HIS A 41 11.58 5.66 2.86
CA HIS A 41 10.56 5.56 3.90
C HIS A 41 9.42 4.64 3.52
N ILE A 42 9.07 4.60 2.24
CA ILE A 42 8.07 3.64 1.81
C ILE A 42 8.58 2.21 1.98
N LEU A 43 9.84 1.99 1.63
CA LEU A 43 10.44 0.67 1.79
C LEU A 43 10.55 0.28 3.25
N GLN A 44 10.76 1.25 4.15
CA GLN A 44 10.80 0.99 5.58
C GLN A 44 9.42 0.84 6.18
N LYS A 45 8.39 1.03 5.39
CA LYS A 45 6.99 0.88 5.80
C LYS A 45 6.55 1.94 6.79
N ASP A 46 7.24 3.07 6.83
CA ASP A 46 6.82 4.16 7.70
C ASP A 46 6.33 5.36 6.92
N ALA A 47 6.00 5.17 5.65
CA ALA A 47 5.35 6.18 4.84
C ALA A 47 4.36 5.52 3.91
N ASN A 48 3.30 6.24 3.60
CA ASN A 48 2.28 5.74 2.69
C ASN A 48 2.70 5.94 1.26
N LEU A 49 2.20 5.05 0.41
CA LEU A 49 2.40 5.19 -1.03
C LEU A 49 1.26 6.06 -1.55
N THR A 50 1.62 7.21 -2.12
CA THR A 50 0.65 8.18 -2.58
C THR A 50 0.26 7.95 -4.02
N GLY A 51 -0.79 8.68 -4.45
CA GLY A 51 -1.29 8.50 -5.81
C GLY A 51 -0.27 8.83 -6.89
N ASP A 52 0.49 9.92 -6.72
CA ASP A 52 1.47 10.27 -7.73
C ASP A 52 2.60 9.25 -7.80
N ILE A 53 3.00 8.70 -6.66
CA ILE A 53 4.02 7.66 -6.67
C ILE A 53 3.46 6.39 -7.30
N ALA A 54 2.20 6.08 -7.02
CA ALA A 54 1.57 4.92 -7.64
C ALA A 54 1.54 5.05 -9.16
N LEU A 55 1.25 6.26 -9.65
CA LEU A 55 1.25 6.48 -11.09
C LEU A 55 2.64 6.28 -11.68
N LYS A 56 3.65 6.78 -10.99
CA LYS A 56 5.02 6.65 -11.46
C LYS A 56 5.51 5.21 -11.42
N LEU A 57 5.23 4.52 -10.33
CA LEU A 57 5.61 3.11 -10.22
C LEU A 57 4.86 2.26 -11.24
N GLY A 58 3.56 2.55 -11.40
CA GLY A 58 2.77 1.79 -12.34
C GLY A 58 3.26 1.94 -13.76
N ARG A 59 3.71 3.13 -14.11
CA ARG A 59 4.27 3.35 -15.44
C ARG A 59 5.61 2.67 -15.59
N PHE A 60 6.47 2.82 -14.60
CA PHE A 60 7.82 2.27 -14.70
C PHE A 60 7.81 0.75 -14.76
N PHE A 61 7.03 0.12 -13.89
CA PHE A 61 6.96 -1.34 -13.84
C PHE A 61 5.92 -1.90 -14.79
N ASN A 62 5.19 -1.04 -15.47
CA ASN A 62 4.19 -1.44 -16.45
C ASN A 62 3.07 -2.27 -15.84
N THR A 63 2.72 -1.95 -14.61
CA THR A 63 1.64 -2.64 -13.90
C THR A 63 0.37 -1.82 -13.83
N GLY A 64 0.48 -0.51 -14.06
CA GLY A 64 -0.62 0.38 -13.79
C GLY A 64 -0.59 0.86 -12.35
N ALA A 65 -1.21 2.01 -12.12
CA ALA A 65 -1.23 2.62 -10.80
C ALA A 65 -2.14 1.89 -9.83
N GLU A 66 -3.19 1.28 -10.36
CA GLU A 66 -4.19 0.65 -9.50
C GLU A 66 -3.63 -0.48 -8.65
N LEU A 67 -2.67 -1.21 -9.21
CA LEU A 67 -2.05 -2.25 -8.41
C LEU A 67 -1.46 -1.67 -7.13
N TRP A 68 -0.71 -0.59 -7.27
CA TRP A 68 -0.02 0.01 -6.14
C TRP A 68 -0.98 0.65 -5.14
N MET A 69 -2.01 1.33 -5.65
CA MET A 69 -2.99 1.94 -4.75
C MET A 69 -3.85 0.89 -4.05
N ASN A 70 -4.14 -0.21 -4.73
CA ASN A 70 -4.88 -1.28 -4.09
C ASN A 70 -4.08 -1.91 -2.96
N LEU A 71 -2.77 -2.04 -3.13
CA LEU A 71 -1.92 -2.53 -2.06
C LEU A 71 -1.95 -1.60 -0.87
N GLN A 72 -1.86 -0.29 -1.13
CA GLN A 72 -1.91 0.70 -0.05
C GLN A 72 -3.25 0.67 0.66
N LYS A 73 -4.33 0.60 -0.10
CA LYS A 73 -5.66 0.58 0.48
C LYS A 73 -5.87 -0.65 1.35
N ALA A 74 -5.48 -1.80 0.85
CA ALA A 74 -5.64 -3.03 1.60
C ALA A 74 -4.86 -2.98 2.90
N TYR A 75 -3.64 -2.44 2.84
CA TYR A 75 -2.82 -2.30 4.03
C TYR A 75 -3.50 -1.42 5.06
N GLU A 76 -4.01 -0.26 4.63
CA GLU A 76 -4.64 0.67 5.55
C GLU A 76 -5.88 0.07 6.21
N LEU A 77 -6.66 -0.66 5.43
CA LEU A 77 -7.86 -1.27 5.99
C LEU A 77 -7.51 -2.38 6.97
N ASP A 78 -6.50 -3.16 6.65
CA ASP A 78 -6.09 -4.24 7.56
C ASP A 78 -5.60 -3.68 8.87
N VAL A 79 -4.77 -2.65 8.82
CA VAL A 79 -4.25 -2.03 10.04
C VAL A 79 -5.40 -1.42 10.85
N ALA A 80 -6.32 -0.75 10.16
CA ALA A 80 -7.44 -0.13 10.85
C ALA A 80 -8.34 -1.17 11.50
N ARG A 81 -8.59 -2.28 10.81
CA ARG A 81 -9.41 -3.34 11.38
C ARG A 81 -8.77 -3.91 12.64
N GLU A 82 -7.46 -4.09 12.59
CA GLU A 82 -6.75 -4.61 13.73
C GLU A 82 -6.81 -3.65 14.90
N ASN A 83 -6.63 -2.36 14.62
CA ASN A 83 -6.66 -1.36 15.67
C ASN A 83 -8.05 -1.18 16.28
N LEU A 84 -9.07 -1.24 15.45
CA LEU A 84 -10.44 -1.08 15.95
C LEU A 84 -10.92 -2.30 16.72
N GLY A 85 -10.52 -3.48 16.27
CA GLY A 85 -10.94 -4.70 16.92
C GLY A 85 -12.44 -4.77 17.03
N ASN A 86 -12.90 -5.07 18.24
CA ASN A 86 -14.34 -5.22 18.48
C ASN A 86 -15.09 -3.89 18.46
N ARG A 87 -14.37 -2.78 18.53
CA ARG A 87 -15.06 -1.49 18.56
C ARG A 87 -15.81 -1.21 17.27
N LEU A 88 -15.38 -1.82 16.18
CA LEU A 88 -16.10 -1.62 14.93
C LEU A 88 -17.51 -2.18 15.03
N GLU A 89 -17.67 -3.28 15.75
CA GLU A 89 -18.99 -3.91 15.90
C GLU A 89 -19.93 -3.09 16.75
N GLU A 90 -19.40 -2.09 17.47
CA GLU A 90 -20.24 -1.22 18.25
C GLU A 90 -21.02 -0.24 17.38
N ILE A 91 -20.60 -0.09 16.14
CA ILE A 91 -21.31 0.77 15.21
C ILE A 91 -22.46 -0.01 14.60
N ILE A 92 -23.66 0.44 14.89
CA ILE A 92 -24.85 -0.24 14.42
C ILE A 92 -25.16 0.25 13.01
N PRO A 93 -25.27 -0.64 12.05
CA PRO A 93 -25.60 -0.19 10.70
C PRO A 93 -26.95 0.51 10.67
N TYR A 94 -27.02 1.54 9.84
CA TYR A 94 -28.28 2.23 9.65
C TYR A 94 -29.27 1.29 8.97
N GLN A 95 -30.45 1.23 9.49
CA GLN A 95 -31.47 0.36 8.92
C GLN A 95 -32.51 1.20 8.23
N SER A 96 -32.75 0.88 6.99
CA SER A 96 -33.78 1.55 6.23
C SER A 96 -34.81 0.51 5.84
N ILE A 97 -36.07 0.80 6.15
CA ILE A 97 -37.11 -0.13 5.79
C ILE A 97 -37.36 -0.19 4.32
N SER A 98 -36.75 0.71 3.60
CA SER A 98 -37.04 0.80 2.17
C SER A 98 -36.10 -0.06 1.35
N PHE A 99 -35.11 -0.66 1.98
CA PHE A 99 -34.09 -1.28 1.15
C PHE A 99 -34.50 -2.66 0.73
N LEU A 100 -35.64 -3.01 0.91
CA LEU A 100 -36.07 -4.24 0.33
C LEU A 100 -36.96 -4.03 -0.81
#